data_d42eac3c6cccc8adad9daad3e4d0f323
#
_entry.id   d42eac3c6cccc8adad9daad3e4d0f323
#
_cell.length_a   1.000
_cell.length_b   1.000
_cell.length_c   1.000
_cell.angle_alpha   90.00
_cell.angle_beta   90.00
_cell.angle_gamma   90.00
#
_symmetry.space_group_name_H-M   'P 1'
#
loop_
_entity.id
_entity.type
_entity.pdbx_description
1 polymer ?
#
loop_
_entity_poly.entity_id
_entity_poly.type
_entity_poly.pdbx_seq_one_letter_code
_entity_poly.pdbx_strand_id
1 'polypeptide(L)'
;MQNKKIYLIITLLIFIVSISGCSNKKETVKEDLLGINYDTTSNEVELSQYDTTNPVVAMYIENYGSVVIELYPEIAPNTVSNFISLIKTGFYDNNTFHRLIPGFVLQGGDPTGTGTGGPGYTIKGEFAANDFENNLKHEKGIISMARTSASNDTAGSQFFIMLGTAEHLDGQYAAFGKVIDGWTTIENIEKNETIANQNTGQLKNNLTIKKTLIDLKGKEYNEVEKIEE
;
A
#
# COMPACT_ATOMS: atom_id res chain seq x y z
N MET A 1 80.76 18.01 -5.15
CA MET A 1 79.40 18.52 -5.14
C MET A 1 78.45 17.33 -5.03
N GLN A 2 78.01 17.02 -3.80
CA GLN A 2 77.21 15.83 -3.48
C GLN A 2 75.86 16.31 -2.96
N ASN A 3 74.81 15.97 -3.67
CA ASN A 3 73.41 16.22 -3.27
C ASN A 3 72.98 15.13 -2.28
N LYS A 4 72.75 15.50 -1.03
CA LYS A 4 72.09 14.64 -0.01
C LYS A 4 70.59 14.69 -0.18
N LYS A 5 69.95 13.58 -0.55
CA LYS A 5 68.55 13.37 -0.46
C LYS A 5 68.18 12.99 0.99
N ILE A 6 67.31 13.82 1.59
CA ILE A 6 66.74 13.56 2.91
C ILE A 6 65.48 12.72 2.69
N TYR A 7 65.47 11.47 3.20
CA TYR A 7 64.25 10.64 3.29
C TYR A 7 63.57 10.92 4.63
N LEU A 8 62.37 11.47 4.54
CA LEU A 8 61.46 11.65 5.67
C LEU A 8 60.69 10.33 5.90
N ILE A 9 61.05 9.61 6.96
CA ILE A 9 60.31 8.41 7.39
C ILE A 9 59.18 8.87 8.27
N ILE A 10 57.93 8.77 7.74
CA ILE A 10 56.72 8.94 8.51
C ILE A 10 56.38 7.61 9.14
N THR A 11 56.63 7.49 10.43
CA THR A 11 56.20 6.35 11.26
C THR A 11 54.71 6.47 11.53
N LEU A 12 53.87 5.63 10.87
CA LEU A 12 52.45 5.51 11.12
C LEU A 12 52.23 4.67 12.37
N LEU A 13 51.90 5.31 13.49
CA LEU A 13 51.42 4.62 14.70
C LEU A 13 49.99 4.10 14.44
N ILE A 14 49.85 2.79 14.28
CA ILE A 14 48.58 2.13 14.26
C ILE A 14 48.11 1.93 15.70
N PHE A 15 47.12 2.74 16.11
CA PHE A 15 46.40 2.52 17.35
C PHE A 15 45.27 1.50 17.06
N ILE A 16 45.44 0.26 17.48
CA ILE A 16 44.40 -0.74 17.47
C ILE A 16 43.53 -0.49 18.69
N VAL A 17 42.38 0.19 18.47
CA VAL A 17 41.32 0.21 19.47
C VAL A 17 40.33 -0.89 19.08
N SER A 18 40.34 -1.98 19.85
CA SER A 18 39.35 -3.01 19.82
C SER A 18 38.03 -2.43 20.39
N ILE A 19 37.07 -2.08 19.52
CA ILE A 19 35.71 -1.77 19.91
C ILE A 19 34.84 -2.94 19.52
N SER A 20 34.28 -3.54 20.56
CA SER A 20 33.25 -4.56 20.55
C SER A 20 32.03 -4.12 19.72
N GLY A 21 31.46 -5.06 18.99
CA GLY A 21 30.40 -4.99 18.01
C GLY A 21 29.29 -3.96 18.20
N CYS A 22 29.11 -3.16 17.17
CA CYS A 22 27.81 -2.64 16.74
C CYS A 22 27.85 -2.62 15.22
N SER A 23 26.93 -3.39 14.62
CA SER A 23 26.75 -3.48 13.18
C SER A 23 26.21 -2.15 12.65
N ASN A 24 27.09 -1.28 12.15
CA ASN A 24 26.67 -0.08 11.42
C ASN A 24 26.24 -0.47 10.00
N LYS A 25 24.93 -0.60 9.77
CA LYS A 25 24.35 -0.49 8.42
C LYS A 25 24.67 0.91 7.91
N LYS A 26 25.35 1.00 6.78
CA LYS A 26 25.53 2.27 6.06
C LYS A 26 24.19 2.73 5.54
N GLU A 27 23.67 3.82 6.08
CA GLU A 27 22.54 4.56 5.51
C GLU A 27 22.97 5.21 4.20
N THR A 28 22.30 4.89 3.12
CA THR A 28 22.42 5.61 1.85
C THR A 28 21.22 6.55 1.74
N VAL A 29 21.42 7.81 2.08
CA VAL A 29 20.42 8.86 1.87
C VAL A 29 20.49 9.29 0.41
N LYS A 30 19.38 9.20 -0.31
CA LYS A 30 19.20 9.85 -1.60
C LYS A 30 18.40 11.13 -1.41
N GLU A 31 19.00 12.27 -1.68
CA GLU A 31 18.29 13.55 -1.85
C GLU A 31 17.62 13.55 -3.23
N ASP A 32 16.30 13.76 -3.25
CA ASP A 32 15.58 14.05 -4.48
C ASP A 32 15.43 15.57 -4.68
N LEU A 33 15.02 15.96 -5.90
CA LEU A 33 14.93 17.35 -6.36
C LEU A 33 13.92 18.23 -5.58
N LEU A 34 13.18 17.66 -4.63
CA LEU A 34 12.19 18.38 -3.80
C LEU A 34 12.66 18.57 -2.35
N GLY A 35 13.89 18.13 -1.99
CA GLY A 35 14.44 18.29 -0.65
C GLY A 35 13.71 17.47 0.44
N ILE A 36 12.95 16.47 0.05
CA ILE A 36 12.29 15.54 0.96
C ILE A 36 13.20 14.34 1.14
N ASN A 37 13.82 14.20 2.32
CA ASN A 37 14.60 13.02 2.68
C ASN A 37 13.64 11.83 2.86
N TYR A 38 13.56 10.96 1.86
CA TYR A 38 12.98 9.63 2.05
C TYR A 38 14.09 8.69 2.53
N ASP A 39 14.02 8.28 3.78
CA ASP A 39 14.85 7.20 4.29
C ASP A 39 14.47 5.89 3.57
N THR A 40 15.30 5.48 2.61
CA THR A 40 15.13 4.21 1.89
C THR A 40 15.76 3.02 2.61
N THR A 41 16.32 3.22 3.80
CA THR A 41 16.61 2.12 4.73
C THR A 41 15.29 1.73 5.35
N SER A 42 14.56 0.84 4.66
CA SER A 42 13.27 0.34 5.03
C SER A 42 13.29 -0.26 6.43
N ASN A 43 12.89 0.50 7.42
CA ASN A 43 12.25 -0.12 8.56
C ASN A 43 10.90 -0.62 8.03
N GLU A 44 10.84 -1.91 7.67
CA GLU A 44 9.55 -2.55 7.38
C GLU A 44 8.66 -2.29 8.59
N VAL A 45 7.41 -1.90 8.33
CA VAL A 45 6.44 -1.66 9.39
C VAL A 45 6.26 -2.95 10.18
N GLU A 46 6.50 -2.89 11.48
CA GLU A 46 6.28 -4.03 12.39
C GLU A 46 4.78 -4.17 12.62
N LEU A 47 4.12 -5.05 11.85
CA LEU A 47 2.67 -5.21 11.89
C LEU A 47 2.15 -5.78 13.22
N SER A 48 2.98 -6.48 13.98
CA SER A 48 2.64 -7.02 15.29
C SER A 48 2.37 -5.93 16.34
N GLN A 49 2.87 -4.69 16.12
CA GLN A 49 2.64 -3.56 17.04
C GLN A 49 1.19 -3.08 17.11
N TYR A 50 0.39 -3.37 16.08
CA TYR A 50 -1.02 -2.94 16.07
C TYR A 50 -1.86 -3.90 16.91
N ASP A 51 -2.44 -3.37 17.99
CA ASP A 51 -3.26 -4.12 18.94
C ASP A 51 -4.66 -4.35 18.37
N THR A 52 -4.77 -5.35 17.52
CA THR A 52 -6.02 -5.82 16.93
C THR A 52 -5.96 -7.33 16.71
N THR A 53 -7.13 -7.98 16.70
CA THR A 53 -7.28 -9.38 16.34
C THR A 53 -7.58 -9.58 14.85
N ASN A 54 -7.76 -8.50 14.11
CA ASN A 54 -8.02 -8.51 12.68
C ASN A 54 -6.72 -8.52 11.86
N PRO A 55 -6.72 -9.00 10.61
CA PRO A 55 -5.54 -8.91 9.76
C PRO A 55 -5.12 -7.47 9.53
N VAL A 56 -3.81 -7.24 9.54
CA VAL A 56 -3.22 -5.93 9.27
C VAL A 56 -2.30 -6.03 8.06
N VAL A 57 -2.46 -5.10 7.13
CA VAL A 57 -1.70 -5.01 5.88
C VAL A 57 -0.86 -3.75 5.88
N ALA A 58 0.42 -3.85 5.52
CA ALA A 58 1.22 -2.70 5.10
C ALA A 58 1.36 -2.69 3.59
N MET A 59 1.09 -1.54 2.98
CA MET A 59 1.22 -1.30 1.55
C MET A 59 2.27 -0.20 1.34
N TYR A 60 3.40 -0.53 0.72
CA TYR A 60 4.51 0.38 0.48
C TYR A 60 4.37 1.04 -0.88
N ILE A 61 4.23 2.36 -0.90
CA ILE A 61 4.03 3.16 -2.12
C ILE A 61 5.34 3.85 -2.46
N GLU A 62 5.80 3.63 -3.70
CA GLU A 62 7.06 4.19 -4.19
C GLU A 62 7.12 5.70 -4.00
N ASN A 63 8.23 6.20 -3.44
CA ASN A 63 8.51 7.60 -3.14
C ASN A 63 7.63 8.26 -2.06
N TYR A 64 6.67 7.54 -1.47
CA TYR A 64 5.72 8.13 -0.50
C TYR A 64 5.79 7.50 0.89
N GLY A 65 6.13 6.23 1.00
CA GLY A 65 6.14 5.49 2.26
C GLY A 65 5.05 4.43 2.34
N SER A 66 4.60 4.10 3.55
CA SER A 66 3.63 3.04 3.79
C SER A 66 2.27 3.56 4.22
N VAL A 67 1.25 2.77 3.91
CA VAL A 67 -0.11 2.88 4.45
C VAL A 67 -0.43 1.57 5.16
N VAL A 68 -0.98 1.63 6.37
CA VAL A 68 -1.36 0.45 7.14
C VAL A 68 -2.88 0.35 7.22
N ILE A 69 -3.40 -0.83 6.92
CA ILE A 69 -4.82 -1.10 6.77
C ILE A 69 -5.21 -2.27 7.66
N GLU A 70 -6.23 -2.11 8.48
CA GLU A 70 -6.91 -3.19 9.18
C GLU A 70 -8.06 -3.71 8.33
N LEU A 71 -8.16 -5.04 8.17
CA LEU A 71 -9.23 -5.69 7.41
C LEU A 71 -10.32 -6.22 8.35
N TYR A 72 -11.57 -6.22 7.90
CA TYR A 72 -12.74 -6.61 8.71
C TYR A 72 -13.42 -7.88 8.14
N PRO A 73 -12.89 -9.08 8.43
CA PRO A 73 -13.43 -10.35 7.88
C PRO A 73 -14.84 -10.67 8.35
N GLU A 74 -15.28 -10.12 9.48
CA GLU A 74 -16.65 -10.27 10.00
C GLU A 74 -17.66 -9.42 9.20
N ILE A 75 -17.20 -8.38 8.48
CA ILE A 75 -18.05 -7.48 7.70
C ILE A 75 -18.16 -7.94 6.23
N ALA A 76 -17.05 -8.37 5.65
CA ALA A 76 -16.99 -8.81 4.25
C ALA A 76 -16.03 -10.01 4.10
N PRO A 77 -16.44 -11.22 4.53
CA PRO A 77 -15.56 -12.38 4.67
C PRO A 77 -14.92 -12.84 3.36
N ASN A 78 -15.66 -12.95 2.27
CA ASN A 78 -15.10 -13.38 0.99
C ASN A 78 -14.23 -12.28 0.36
N THR A 79 -14.62 -11.02 0.49
CA THR A 79 -13.83 -9.86 0.04
C THR A 79 -12.48 -9.80 0.75
N VAL A 80 -12.47 -9.99 2.08
CA VAL A 80 -11.22 -10.04 2.86
C VAL A 80 -10.38 -11.26 2.49
N SER A 81 -10.97 -12.44 2.35
CA SER A 81 -10.25 -13.66 1.89
C SER A 81 -9.62 -13.45 0.52
N ASN A 82 -10.33 -12.81 -0.41
CA ASN A 82 -9.82 -12.45 -1.73
C ASN A 82 -8.62 -11.50 -1.64
N PHE A 83 -8.75 -10.42 -0.87
CA PHE A 83 -7.67 -9.44 -0.71
C PHE A 83 -6.43 -10.07 -0.07
N ILE A 84 -6.60 -10.91 0.97
CA ILE A 84 -5.53 -11.71 1.61
C ILE A 84 -4.86 -12.64 0.59
N SER A 85 -5.64 -13.37 -0.21
CA SER A 85 -5.13 -14.31 -1.23
C SER A 85 -4.27 -13.58 -2.26
N LEU A 86 -4.73 -12.43 -2.75
CA LEU A 86 -4.00 -11.60 -3.72
C LEU A 86 -2.69 -11.05 -3.11
N ILE A 87 -2.68 -10.64 -1.84
CA ILE A 87 -1.45 -10.24 -1.15
C ILE A 87 -0.48 -11.43 -1.03
N LYS A 88 -0.95 -12.59 -0.57
CA LYS A 88 -0.11 -13.78 -0.38
C LYS A 88 0.54 -14.27 -1.67
N THR A 89 -0.12 -14.07 -2.81
CA THR A 89 0.43 -14.42 -4.14
C THR A 89 1.34 -13.34 -4.72
N GLY A 90 1.51 -12.20 -4.04
CA GLY A 90 2.29 -11.07 -4.53
C GLY A 90 1.58 -10.30 -5.66
N PHE A 91 0.28 -10.49 -5.86
CA PHE A 91 -0.47 -9.86 -6.95
C PHE A 91 -0.41 -8.33 -6.91
N TYR A 92 -0.39 -7.74 -5.71
CA TYR A 92 -0.32 -6.29 -5.56
C TYR A 92 1.11 -5.74 -5.63
N ASP A 93 2.13 -6.58 -5.56
CA ASP A 93 3.52 -6.13 -5.66
C ASP A 93 3.83 -5.66 -7.10
N ASN A 94 4.33 -4.44 -7.21
CA ASN A 94 4.48 -3.68 -8.46
C ASN A 94 3.17 -3.35 -9.21
N ASN A 95 2.03 -3.57 -8.58
CA ASN A 95 0.74 -3.04 -9.04
C ASN A 95 0.68 -1.52 -8.79
N THR A 96 -0.38 -0.84 -9.22
CA THR A 96 -0.41 0.63 -9.16
C THR A 96 -1.72 1.19 -8.62
N PHE A 97 -1.63 2.41 -8.07
CA PHE A 97 -2.76 3.33 -8.04
C PHE A 97 -2.77 4.10 -9.37
N HIS A 98 -3.89 4.09 -10.05
CA HIS A 98 -4.07 4.69 -11.39
C HIS A 98 -5.04 5.88 -11.39
N ARG A 99 -5.80 6.05 -10.30
CA ARG A 99 -6.86 7.07 -10.20
C ARG A 99 -6.85 7.75 -8.84
N LEU A 100 -6.91 9.08 -8.87
CA LEU A 100 -7.03 9.95 -7.70
C LEU A 100 -8.11 11.00 -7.95
N ILE A 101 -9.09 11.05 -7.07
CA ILE A 101 -10.03 12.18 -6.99
C ILE A 101 -9.90 12.77 -5.59
N PRO A 102 -9.27 13.95 -5.45
CA PRO A 102 -9.05 14.59 -4.16
C PRO A 102 -10.34 14.75 -3.35
N GLY A 103 -10.27 14.43 -2.05
CA GLY A 103 -11.42 14.46 -1.15
C GLY A 103 -12.45 13.35 -1.40
N PHE A 104 -12.19 12.44 -2.36
CA PHE A 104 -13.11 11.33 -2.66
C PHE A 104 -12.41 9.97 -2.56
N VAL A 105 -11.57 9.59 -3.55
CA VAL A 105 -10.94 8.26 -3.57
C VAL A 105 -9.53 8.25 -4.14
N LEU A 106 -8.68 7.33 -3.63
CA LEU A 106 -7.44 6.85 -4.25
C LEU A 106 -7.66 5.38 -4.64
N GLN A 107 -7.69 5.07 -5.96
CA GLN A 107 -8.05 3.74 -6.49
C GLN A 107 -6.86 3.08 -7.18
N GLY A 108 -6.67 1.80 -6.88
CA GLY A 108 -5.61 0.95 -7.45
C GLY A 108 -6.01 -0.51 -7.55
N GLY A 109 -5.00 -1.40 -7.70
CA GLY A 109 -5.20 -2.84 -7.76
C GLY A 109 -5.52 -3.39 -9.14
N ASP A 110 -5.37 -2.57 -10.18
CA ASP A 110 -5.45 -2.99 -11.58
C ASP A 110 -4.05 -3.39 -12.10
N PRO A 111 -3.81 -4.65 -12.49
CA PRO A 111 -2.50 -5.08 -12.99
C PRO A 111 -2.10 -4.41 -14.32
N THR A 112 -3.07 -3.85 -15.06
CA THR A 112 -2.80 -3.11 -16.30
C THR A 112 -2.62 -1.61 -16.08
N GLY A 113 -3.03 -1.10 -14.92
CA GLY A 113 -2.97 0.33 -14.57
C GLY A 113 -3.88 1.23 -15.41
N THR A 114 -4.88 0.66 -16.11
CA THR A 114 -5.79 1.37 -17.02
C THR A 114 -7.18 1.59 -16.43
N GLY A 115 -7.50 0.91 -15.35
CA GLY A 115 -8.82 0.88 -14.71
C GLY A 115 -9.72 -0.26 -15.18
N THR A 116 -9.23 -1.15 -16.07
CA THR A 116 -10.04 -2.22 -16.68
C THR A 116 -9.55 -3.64 -16.38
N GLY A 117 -8.36 -3.78 -15.79
CA GLY A 117 -7.76 -5.08 -15.48
C GLY A 117 -8.25 -5.66 -14.15
N GLY A 118 -7.98 -6.96 -13.98
CA GLY A 118 -8.36 -7.73 -12.79
C GLY A 118 -7.55 -9.02 -12.66
N PRO A 119 -7.91 -9.89 -11.72
CA PRO A 119 -7.17 -11.12 -11.43
C PRO A 119 -7.56 -12.31 -12.33
N GLY A 120 -8.43 -12.13 -13.33
CA GLY A 120 -8.96 -13.18 -14.20
C GLY A 120 -10.18 -13.92 -13.61
N TYR A 121 -10.78 -13.37 -12.58
CA TYR A 121 -12.03 -13.83 -11.96
C TYR A 121 -12.71 -12.67 -11.24
N THR A 122 -13.97 -12.86 -10.87
CA THR A 122 -14.69 -11.92 -10.02
C THR A 122 -15.17 -12.58 -8.73
N ILE A 123 -15.68 -11.79 -7.80
CA ILE A 123 -16.28 -12.27 -6.55
C ILE A 123 -17.66 -11.68 -6.37
N LYS A 124 -18.52 -12.36 -5.61
CA LYS A 124 -19.81 -11.86 -5.20
C LYS A 124 -19.65 -10.57 -4.39
N GLY A 125 -20.45 -9.56 -4.70
CA GLY A 125 -20.45 -8.30 -3.97
C GLY A 125 -21.09 -8.45 -2.59
N GLU A 126 -20.35 -8.11 -1.53
CA GLU A 126 -20.80 -8.19 -0.13
C GLU A 126 -21.29 -6.83 0.34
N PHE A 127 -22.49 -6.43 -0.12
CA PHE A 127 -23.16 -5.15 0.23
C PHE A 127 -24.68 -5.24 0.05
N ALA A 128 -25.42 -4.29 0.65
CA ALA A 128 -26.87 -4.36 0.79
C ALA A 128 -27.64 -4.45 -0.56
N ALA A 129 -27.21 -3.76 -1.61
CA ALA A 129 -27.83 -3.85 -2.94
C ALA A 129 -27.62 -5.23 -3.62
N ASN A 130 -26.89 -6.13 -3.00
CA ASN A 130 -26.63 -7.50 -3.42
C ASN A 130 -27.08 -8.53 -2.37
N ASP A 131 -28.06 -8.17 -1.56
CA ASP A 131 -28.65 -9.01 -0.50
C ASP A 131 -27.62 -9.50 0.53
N PHE A 132 -26.63 -8.68 0.84
CA PHE A 132 -25.61 -8.97 1.86
C PHE A 132 -25.53 -7.84 2.88
N GLU A 133 -25.55 -8.18 4.18
CA GLU A 133 -25.48 -7.17 5.25
C GLU A 133 -24.05 -6.67 5.40
N ASN A 134 -23.81 -5.43 4.99
CA ASN A 134 -22.55 -4.70 5.20
C ASN A 134 -22.90 -3.25 5.55
N ASN A 135 -22.78 -2.94 6.84
CA ASN A 135 -23.17 -1.65 7.42
C ASN A 135 -21.96 -0.69 7.56
N LEU A 136 -20.77 -1.06 7.05
CA LEU A 136 -19.59 -0.21 7.11
C LEU A 136 -19.78 0.99 6.17
N LYS A 137 -19.71 2.20 6.75
CA LYS A 137 -19.94 3.45 6.04
C LYS A 137 -18.69 3.90 5.28
N HIS A 138 -18.89 4.46 4.08
CA HIS A 138 -17.81 5.01 3.26
C HIS A 138 -17.35 6.38 3.78
N GLU A 139 -16.72 6.37 4.95
CA GLU A 139 -16.07 7.52 5.57
C GLU A 139 -14.59 7.56 5.22
N LYS A 140 -13.94 8.71 5.48
CA LYS A 140 -12.48 8.86 5.29
C LYS A 140 -11.71 7.71 5.94
N GLY A 141 -10.87 7.04 5.16
CA GLY A 141 -10.03 5.93 5.58
C GLY A 141 -10.58 4.53 5.30
N ILE A 142 -11.85 4.41 4.98
CA ILE A 142 -12.41 3.10 4.62
C ILE A 142 -11.83 2.64 3.28
N ILE A 143 -11.49 1.35 3.21
CA ILE A 143 -11.14 0.65 1.97
C ILE A 143 -12.32 -0.17 1.49
N SER A 144 -12.59 -0.12 0.19
CA SER A 144 -13.73 -0.81 -0.44
C SER A 144 -13.34 -1.36 -1.80
N MET A 145 -14.00 -2.45 -2.26
CA MET A 145 -13.75 -3.02 -3.58
C MET A 145 -14.39 -2.17 -4.67
N ALA A 146 -13.61 -1.89 -5.71
CA ALA A 146 -14.15 -1.34 -6.94
C ALA A 146 -14.84 -2.44 -7.75
N ARG A 147 -15.88 -2.05 -8.50
CA ARG A 147 -16.62 -2.92 -9.42
C ARG A 147 -17.08 -2.14 -10.66
N THR A 148 -17.48 -2.84 -11.69
CA THR A 148 -18.12 -2.24 -12.86
C THR A 148 -19.62 -2.01 -12.59
N SER A 149 -20.26 -1.22 -13.44
CA SER A 149 -21.71 -1.01 -13.40
C SER A 149 -22.52 -2.15 -14.04
N ALA A 150 -21.85 -3.13 -14.67
CA ALA A 150 -22.51 -4.22 -15.39
C ALA A 150 -23.24 -5.18 -14.47
N SER A 151 -22.70 -5.45 -13.28
CA SER A 151 -23.28 -6.32 -12.27
C SER A 151 -22.74 -5.97 -10.88
N ASN A 152 -23.43 -6.44 -9.84
CA ASN A 152 -22.99 -6.35 -8.46
C ASN A 152 -21.81 -7.28 -8.16
N ASP A 153 -21.58 -8.31 -8.98
CA ASP A 153 -20.62 -9.40 -8.78
C ASP A 153 -19.40 -9.26 -9.73
N THR A 154 -18.95 -8.03 -9.96
CA THR A 154 -17.81 -7.74 -10.87
C THR A 154 -16.57 -7.22 -10.15
N ALA A 155 -16.54 -7.27 -8.83
CA ALA A 155 -15.33 -6.98 -8.08
C ALA A 155 -14.29 -8.08 -8.29
N GLY A 156 -13.02 -7.70 -8.44
CA GLY A 156 -11.90 -8.63 -8.62
C GLY A 156 -10.71 -8.25 -7.73
N SER A 157 -9.79 -7.45 -8.25
CA SER A 157 -8.61 -6.99 -7.50
C SER A 157 -8.59 -5.49 -7.24
N GLN A 158 -9.37 -4.69 -8.00
CA GLN A 158 -9.35 -3.24 -7.82
C GLN A 158 -10.05 -2.83 -6.53
N PHE A 159 -9.42 -1.91 -5.81
CA PHE A 159 -9.92 -1.34 -4.56
C PHE A 159 -9.73 0.17 -4.54
N PHE A 160 -10.41 0.85 -3.63
CA PHE A 160 -10.20 2.27 -3.38
C PHE A 160 -10.16 2.58 -1.88
N ILE A 161 -9.34 3.58 -1.54
CA ILE A 161 -9.27 4.17 -0.20
C ILE A 161 -10.08 5.46 -0.23
N MET A 162 -11.01 5.63 0.70
CA MET A 162 -11.80 6.84 0.85
C MET A 162 -10.94 7.99 1.38
N LEU A 163 -10.92 9.11 0.67
CA LEU A 163 -10.26 10.36 1.08
C LEU A 163 -11.24 11.33 1.76
N GLY A 164 -12.51 11.08 1.66
CA GLY A 164 -13.62 11.81 2.28
C GLY A 164 -14.81 10.92 2.54
N THR A 165 -15.94 11.47 2.95
CA THR A 165 -17.20 10.74 3.18
C THR A 165 -18.04 10.72 1.91
N ALA A 166 -18.63 9.57 1.57
CA ALA A 166 -19.46 9.39 0.39
C ALA A 166 -20.63 8.43 0.67
N GLU A 167 -21.67 8.92 1.33
CA GLU A 167 -22.86 8.14 1.76
C GLU A 167 -23.55 7.40 0.60
N HIS A 168 -23.47 7.94 -0.63
CA HIS A 168 -24.06 7.32 -1.81
C HIS A 168 -23.39 5.99 -2.23
N LEU A 169 -22.23 5.66 -1.68
CA LEU A 169 -21.55 4.38 -1.88
C LEU A 169 -22.02 3.32 -0.86
N ASP A 170 -22.65 3.74 0.24
CA ASP A 170 -23.13 2.84 1.29
C ASP A 170 -24.14 1.84 0.73
N GLY A 171 -23.93 0.58 1.03
CA GLY A 171 -24.74 -0.51 0.53
C GLY A 171 -24.65 -0.76 -0.99
N GLN A 172 -23.73 -0.08 -1.70
CA GLN A 172 -23.50 -0.25 -3.14
C GLN A 172 -22.13 -0.85 -3.46
N TYR A 173 -21.19 -0.80 -2.50
CA TYR A 173 -19.84 -1.33 -2.61
C TYR A 173 -19.46 -2.08 -1.35
N ALA A 174 -18.60 -3.09 -1.50
CA ALA A 174 -18.12 -3.92 -0.40
C ALA A 174 -16.97 -3.21 0.35
N ALA A 175 -17.32 -2.43 1.36
CA ALA A 175 -16.35 -1.90 2.32
C ALA A 175 -15.85 -3.03 3.22
N PHE A 176 -14.51 -3.15 3.42
CA PHE A 176 -13.93 -4.33 4.04
C PHE A 176 -12.76 -4.07 4.98
N GLY A 177 -12.44 -2.81 5.26
CA GLY A 177 -11.35 -2.44 6.17
C GLY A 177 -11.17 -0.94 6.30
N LYS A 178 -10.12 -0.54 7.02
CA LYS A 178 -9.83 0.86 7.31
C LYS A 178 -8.33 1.11 7.38
N VAL A 179 -7.89 2.26 6.87
CA VAL A 179 -6.54 2.80 7.11
C VAL A 179 -6.42 3.16 8.58
N ILE A 180 -5.45 2.57 9.26
CA ILE A 180 -5.16 2.79 10.69
C ILE A 180 -3.86 3.56 10.93
N ASP A 181 -2.97 3.61 9.91
CA ASP A 181 -1.72 4.39 9.96
C ASP A 181 -1.27 4.79 8.54
N GLY A 182 -0.33 5.73 8.44
CA GLY A 182 0.21 6.18 7.15
C GLY A 182 -0.62 7.28 6.48
N TRP A 183 -1.43 8.06 7.19
CA TRP A 183 -2.20 9.16 6.64
C TRP A 183 -1.34 10.22 5.96
N THR A 184 -0.17 10.52 6.52
CA THR A 184 0.78 11.48 5.92
C THR A 184 1.20 11.04 4.51
N THR A 185 1.36 9.73 4.28
CA THR A 185 1.61 9.16 2.95
C THR A 185 0.48 9.50 1.98
N ILE A 186 -0.77 9.26 2.38
CA ILE A 186 -1.96 9.55 1.55
C ILE A 186 -2.10 11.05 1.28
N GLU A 187 -1.94 11.89 2.29
CA GLU A 187 -2.02 13.35 2.16
C GLU A 187 -0.93 13.91 1.23
N ASN A 188 0.28 13.37 1.28
CA ASN A 188 1.36 13.73 0.37
C ASN A 188 1.06 13.30 -1.07
N ILE A 189 0.47 12.12 -1.29
CA ILE A 189 0.00 11.70 -2.62
C ILE A 189 -1.05 12.67 -3.14
N GLU A 190 -2.07 12.96 -2.34
CA GLU A 190 -3.17 13.86 -2.72
C GLU A 190 -2.68 15.26 -3.08
N LYS A 191 -1.64 15.74 -2.39
CA LYS A 191 -1.07 17.09 -2.59
C LYS A 191 -0.13 17.16 -3.79
N ASN A 192 0.66 16.11 -4.05
CA ASN A 192 1.80 16.21 -4.98
C ASN A 192 1.53 15.54 -6.33
N GLU A 193 0.55 14.62 -6.42
CA GLU A 193 0.30 13.93 -7.67
C GLU A 193 -0.48 14.77 -8.69
N THR A 194 -0.12 14.57 -9.95
CA THR A 194 -0.76 15.27 -11.07
C THR A 194 -1.85 14.43 -11.69
N ILE A 195 -3.04 14.98 -11.77
CA ILE A 195 -4.20 14.36 -12.42
C ILE A 195 -4.19 14.76 -13.89
N ALA A 196 -4.08 13.76 -14.79
CA ALA A 196 -4.09 13.99 -16.24
C ALA A 196 -5.50 14.28 -16.79
N ASN A 197 -6.52 13.66 -16.20
CA ASN A 197 -7.91 13.87 -16.60
C ASN A 197 -8.78 14.15 -15.37
N GLN A 198 -9.17 15.40 -15.20
CA GLN A 198 -9.95 15.86 -14.03
C GLN A 198 -11.35 15.22 -13.95
N ASN A 199 -11.93 14.79 -15.07
CA ASN A 199 -13.26 14.19 -15.08
C ASN A 199 -13.24 12.75 -14.58
N THR A 200 -12.16 12.00 -14.85
CA THR A 200 -12.02 10.59 -14.46
C THR A 200 -11.14 10.40 -13.22
N GLY A 201 -10.32 11.40 -12.88
CA GLY A 201 -9.31 11.29 -11.85
C GLY A 201 -8.07 10.50 -12.28
N GLN A 202 -7.90 10.19 -13.57
CA GLN A 202 -6.73 9.46 -14.05
C GLN A 202 -5.44 10.20 -13.71
N LEU A 203 -4.51 9.52 -13.05
CA LEU A 203 -3.19 10.04 -12.74
C LEU A 203 -2.36 10.20 -14.01
N LYS A 204 -1.48 11.21 -14.04
CA LYS A 204 -0.50 11.40 -15.12
C LYS A 204 0.53 10.29 -15.14
N ASN A 205 0.99 9.88 -13.97
CA ASN A 205 1.86 8.74 -13.75
C ASN A 205 1.21 7.85 -12.69
N ASN A 206 1.10 6.56 -12.96
CA ASN A 206 0.59 5.63 -11.97
C ASN A 206 1.58 5.51 -10.81
N LEU A 207 1.05 5.39 -9.57
CA LEU A 207 1.87 5.22 -8.37
C LEU A 207 2.11 3.74 -8.12
N THR A 208 3.36 3.32 -8.03
CA THR A 208 3.71 1.92 -7.82
C THR A 208 3.53 1.50 -6.35
N ILE A 209 2.79 0.42 -6.14
CA ILE A 209 2.78 -0.35 -4.89
C ILE A 209 4.00 -1.28 -4.95
N LYS A 210 5.08 -0.92 -4.27
CA LYS A 210 6.34 -1.69 -4.35
C LYS A 210 6.24 -3.06 -3.69
N LYS A 211 5.49 -3.13 -2.60
CA LYS A 211 5.37 -4.34 -1.79
C LYS A 211 4.12 -4.27 -0.92
N THR A 212 3.53 -5.42 -0.67
CA THR A 212 2.50 -5.60 0.35
C THR A 212 2.96 -6.63 1.37
N LEU A 213 2.70 -6.37 2.65
CA LEU A 213 2.93 -7.32 3.75
C LEU A 213 1.64 -7.49 4.52
N ILE A 214 1.46 -8.67 5.12
CA ILE A 214 0.28 -8.97 5.92
C ILE A 214 0.63 -9.74 7.19
N ASP A 215 0.02 -9.35 8.30
CA ASP A 215 -0.05 -10.12 9.54
C ASP A 215 -1.49 -10.62 9.72
N LEU A 216 -1.69 -11.92 9.71
CA LEU A 216 -3.00 -12.55 9.87
C LEU A 216 -3.44 -12.66 11.35
N LYS A 217 -2.63 -12.17 12.29
CA LYS A 217 -2.87 -12.27 13.73
C LYS A 217 -3.11 -13.71 14.22
N GLY A 218 -2.37 -14.65 13.61
CA GLY A 218 -2.45 -16.08 13.94
C GLY A 218 -3.76 -16.77 13.52
N LYS A 219 -4.55 -16.16 12.63
CA LYS A 219 -5.80 -16.73 12.10
C LYS A 219 -5.63 -17.32 10.71
N GLU A 220 -6.48 -18.30 10.40
CA GLU A 220 -6.67 -18.81 9.05
C GLU A 220 -7.92 -18.21 8.43
N TYR A 221 -7.92 -18.05 7.12
CA TYR A 221 -9.03 -17.48 6.35
C TYR A 221 -9.45 -18.47 5.28
N ASN A 222 -10.75 -18.47 4.95
CA ASN A 222 -11.33 -19.38 3.97
C ASN A 222 -10.70 -19.17 2.58
N GLU A 223 -10.78 -20.21 1.77
CA GLU A 223 -10.53 -20.08 0.33
C GLU A 223 -11.52 -19.11 -0.29
N VAL A 224 -11.07 -18.42 -1.34
CA VAL A 224 -11.88 -17.41 -2.04
C VAL A 224 -12.98 -18.10 -2.85
N GLU A 225 -14.23 -17.70 -2.63
CA GLU A 225 -15.34 -18.06 -3.50
C GLU A 225 -15.29 -17.16 -4.76
N LYS A 226 -14.84 -17.77 -5.86
CA LYS A 226 -14.66 -17.08 -7.15
C LYS A 226 -15.84 -17.32 -8.07
N ILE A 227 -16.07 -16.34 -8.93
CA ILE A 227 -16.92 -16.45 -10.12
C ILE A 227 -15.95 -16.42 -11.31
N GLU A 228 -15.81 -17.55 -12.00
CA GLU A 228 -14.95 -17.66 -13.17
C GLU A 228 -15.54 -16.87 -14.35
N GLU A 229 -14.69 -16.22 -15.14
CA GLU A 229 -15.07 -15.46 -16.35
C GLU A 229 -15.29 -16.38 -17.56
#